data_9f977f82777f81ab9d458ec352f3d5e0
#
_entry.id   9f977f82777f81ab9d458ec352f3d5e0
#
_cell.length_a   1.000
_cell.length_b   1.000
_cell.length_c   1.000
_cell.angle_alpha   90.00
_cell.angle_beta   90.00
_cell.angle_gamma   90.00
#
_symmetry.space_group_name_H-M   'P 1'
#
loop_
_entity.id
_entity.type
_entity.pdbx_description
1 polymer ?
#
loop_
_entity_poly.entity_id
_entity_poly.type
_entity_poly.pdbx_seq_one_letter_code
_entity_poly.pdbx_strand_id
1 'polypeptide(L)'
;MRIIKQVMLATLMLLSTHSMADSLKVMAYNIMQLSVQDWDQANRAQRLPAALMSLSDSPDVILVSEVFNSDGEQALAALSTLYPYQTPNVGQDCSGSGWDALTGNCSNSPFVIRGGVVVLSKYPIISQKAHVFNNSLSGSWDYMANKGFAYVEIEKNTQRYHLIGTHLQATHDGNTEQEHEVRMGQLSEIQSFIETENIPVNEPVIIGGDMNVEWSKQHEVADMLATAHAELNFKTPAVGSFSAKDNWFTKANAYYFEYSLDYNDTLDYVFWHRDHKQPINAPSMTVRYPKAQNNWYWSYLRGNWNLSDGRYYHDGYYNELSDHYPVQVNLEF
;
A
#
# COMPACT_ATOMS: atom_id res chain seq x y z
N MET A 1 41.00 43.59 58.36
CA MET A 1 41.24 42.75 57.19
C MET A 1 40.06 41.76 57.10
N ARG A 2 39.04 42.09 56.27
CA ARG A 2 37.84 41.28 56.06
C ARG A 2 37.98 40.52 54.74
N ILE A 3 38.06 39.19 54.85
CA ILE A 3 38.09 38.30 53.69
C ILE A 3 36.67 38.05 53.22
N ILE A 4 36.30 38.57 52.05
CA ILE A 4 35.02 38.30 51.38
C ILE A 4 35.17 36.97 50.64
N LYS A 5 34.45 35.92 51.08
CA LYS A 5 34.31 34.67 50.35
C LYS A 5 33.24 34.91 49.25
N GLN A 6 33.65 34.92 48.01
CA GLN A 6 32.74 34.82 46.85
C GLN A 6 32.30 33.35 46.70
N VAL A 7 31.02 33.11 46.90
CA VAL A 7 30.34 31.84 46.53
C VAL A 7 29.92 31.94 45.09
N MET A 8 30.58 31.17 44.27
CA MET A 8 30.21 31.06 42.83
C MET A 8 29.07 30.04 42.72
N LEU A 9 27.85 30.52 42.49
CA LEU A 9 26.66 29.69 42.26
C LEU A 9 26.67 29.23 40.79
N ALA A 10 27.05 27.99 40.53
CA ALA A 10 26.96 27.39 39.20
C ALA A 10 25.51 26.97 38.97
N THR A 11 24.79 27.76 38.14
CA THR A 11 23.47 27.42 37.69
C THR A 11 23.58 26.36 36.56
N LEU A 12 23.30 25.11 36.89
CA LEU A 12 23.18 24.02 35.91
C LEU A 12 21.88 24.25 35.13
N MET A 13 21.96 24.80 33.94
CA MET A 13 20.84 24.79 32.99
C MET A 13 20.65 23.36 32.48
N LEU A 14 19.66 22.67 33.01
CA LEU A 14 19.11 21.47 32.44
C LEU A 14 18.41 21.87 31.12
N LEU A 15 19.11 21.74 30.01
CA LEU A 15 18.50 21.74 28.69
C LEU A 15 17.62 20.49 28.62
N SER A 16 16.33 20.63 28.88
CA SER A 16 15.34 19.62 28.55
C SER A 16 15.29 19.55 27.01
N THR A 17 16.01 18.61 26.44
CA THR A 17 15.78 18.19 25.05
C THR A 17 14.39 17.58 25.01
N HIS A 18 13.40 18.36 24.60
CA HIS A 18 12.14 17.78 24.19
C HIS A 18 12.45 16.93 22.97
N SER A 19 12.55 15.62 23.14
CA SER A 19 12.52 14.70 22.03
C SER A 19 11.17 14.93 21.33
N MET A 20 11.20 15.61 20.18
CA MET A 20 10.05 15.62 19.32
C MET A 20 9.75 14.16 18.96
N ALA A 21 8.51 13.72 19.16
CA ALA A 21 8.12 12.37 18.78
C ALA A 21 8.44 12.16 17.30
N ASP A 22 9.16 11.09 17.00
CA ASP A 22 9.43 10.74 15.62
C ASP A 22 8.12 10.30 14.95
N SER A 23 7.78 10.94 13.83
CA SER A 23 6.57 10.61 13.07
C SER A 23 6.92 9.99 11.74
N LEU A 24 6.08 9.07 11.26
CA LEU A 24 6.18 8.48 9.94
C LEU A 24 4.80 8.49 9.29
N LYS A 25 4.68 9.09 8.11
CA LYS A 25 3.47 9.09 7.29
C LYS A 25 3.56 7.98 6.26
N VAL A 26 2.68 7.00 6.37
CA VAL A 26 2.64 5.84 5.46
C VAL A 26 1.34 5.85 4.69
N MET A 27 1.46 5.66 3.38
CA MET A 27 0.33 5.53 2.44
C MET A 27 0.36 4.15 1.81
N ALA A 28 -0.79 3.50 1.66
CA ALA A 28 -0.98 2.35 0.79
C ALA A 28 -1.82 2.77 -0.43
N TYR A 29 -1.41 2.39 -1.64
CA TYR A 29 -2.08 2.79 -2.87
C TYR A 29 -2.02 1.71 -3.95
N ASN A 30 -3.16 1.16 -4.29
CA ASN A 30 -3.35 0.36 -5.50
C ASN A 30 -3.53 1.30 -6.70
N ILE A 31 -2.64 1.22 -7.71
CA ILE A 31 -2.61 2.14 -8.86
C ILE A 31 -3.26 1.57 -10.12
N MET A 32 -3.84 0.37 -10.06
CA MET A 32 -4.60 -0.25 -11.16
C MET A 32 -3.86 -0.24 -12.50
N GLN A 33 -2.64 -0.77 -12.56
CA GLN A 33 -1.85 -0.84 -13.79
C GLN A 33 -1.87 -2.26 -14.42
N LEU A 34 -2.97 -2.98 -14.25
CA LEU A 34 -3.19 -4.27 -14.88
C LEU A 34 -3.54 -4.07 -16.37
N SER A 35 -2.80 -4.75 -17.26
CA SER A 35 -2.91 -4.56 -18.73
C SER A 35 -3.80 -5.60 -19.43
N VAL A 36 -4.64 -6.31 -18.69
CA VAL A 36 -5.55 -7.33 -19.28
C VAL A 36 -6.63 -6.67 -20.13
N GLN A 37 -6.96 -5.42 -19.82
CA GLN A 37 -7.96 -4.62 -20.51
C GLN A 37 -7.51 -3.16 -20.62
N ASP A 38 -8.12 -2.42 -21.55
CA ASP A 38 -7.87 -0.98 -21.67
C ASP A 38 -8.68 -0.21 -20.59
N TRP A 39 -8.06 0.01 -19.45
CA TRP A 39 -8.54 0.87 -18.37
C TRP A 39 -7.83 2.24 -18.39
N ASP A 40 -7.40 2.69 -19.55
CA ASP A 40 -6.67 3.95 -19.75
C ASP A 40 -5.38 4.07 -18.90
N GLN A 41 -4.68 2.96 -18.74
CA GLN A 41 -3.49 2.84 -17.87
C GLN A 41 -2.44 3.90 -18.18
N ALA A 42 -2.10 4.10 -19.44
CA ALA A 42 -1.06 5.05 -19.86
C ALA A 42 -1.40 6.50 -19.47
N ASN A 43 -2.64 6.94 -19.68
CA ASN A 43 -3.07 8.29 -19.31
C ASN A 43 -3.12 8.50 -17.81
N ARG A 44 -3.55 7.48 -17.03
CA ARG A 44 -3.56 7.51 -15.57
C ARG A 44 -2.14 7.55 -15.01
N ALA A 45 -1.26 6.67 -15.50
CA ALA A 45 0.15 6.60 -15.12
C ALA A 45 0.88 7.93 -15.36
N GLN A 46 0.66 8.57 -16.52
CA GLN A 46 1.27 9.87 -16.87
C GLN A 46 0.88 10.99 -15.89
N ARG A 47 -0.31 10.93 -15.29
CA ARG A 47 -0.84 11.98 -14.40
C ARG A 47 -0.61 11.70 -12.92
N LEU A 48 -0.38 10.45 -12.56
CA LEU A 48 -0.18 9.99 -11.18
C LEU A 48 0.92 10.75 -10.43
N PRO A 49 2.14 10.99 -11.01
CA PRO A 49 3.20 11.68 -10.29
C PRO A 49 2.81 13.10 -9.88
N ALA A 50 2.22 13.88 -10.78
CA ALA A 50 1.82 15.25 -10.48
C ALA A 50 0.75 15.33 -9.39
N ALA A 51 -0.19 14.38 -9.37
CA ALA A 51 -1.23 14.31 -8.34
C ALA A 51 -0.64 13.97 -6.97
N LEU A 52 0.26 12.99 -6.89
CA LEU A 52 0.92 12.62 -5.63
C LEU A 52 1.84 13.74 -5.11
N MET A 53 2.57 14.42 -5.99
CA MET A 53 3.41 15.57 -5.62
C MET A 53 2.59 16.76 -5.13
N SER A 54 1.33 16.90 -5.54
CA SER A 54 0.44 18.00 -5.14
C SER A 54 -0.24 17.79 -3.77
N LEU A 55 -0.08 16.62 -3.15
CA LEU A 55 -0.66 16.35 -1.84
C LEU A 55 -0.05 17.27 -0.78
N SER A 56 -0.90 18.07 -0.11
CA SER A 56 -0.48 19.00 0.95
C SER A 56 0.12 18.28 2.16
N ASP A 57 -0.27 17.02 2.38
CA ASP A 57 0.23 16.14 3.43
C ASP A 57 0.88 14.91 2.79
N SER A 58 2.00 15.15 2.09
CA SER A 58 2.74 14.14 1.35
C SER A 58 3.26 13.03 2.27
N PRO A 59 2.99 11.75 1.98
CA PRO A 59 3.49 10.62 2.77
C PRO A 59 5.03 10.56 2.74
N ASP A 60 5.60 9.95 3.76
CA ASP A 60 7.03 9.66 3.86
C ASP A 60 7.38 8.38 3.10
N VAL A 61 6.47 7.41 3.14
CA VAL A 61 6.56 6.12 2.45
C VAL A 61 5.24 5.82 1.74
N ILE A 62 5.32 5.28 0.52
CA ILE A 62 4.16 4.77 -0.22
C ILE A 62 4.37 3.28 -0.48
N LEU A 63 3.43 2.47 -0.03
CA LEU A 63 3.32 1.05 -0.33
C LEU A 63 2.39 0.92 -1.54
N VAL A 64 2.98 0.66 -2.71
CA VAL A 64 2.23 0.66 -3.98
C VAL A 64 1.91 -0.76 -4.38
N SER A 65 0.69 -1.00 -4.85
CA SER A 65 0.25 -2.27 -5.44
C SER A 65 -0.26 -2.08 -6.88
N GLU A 66 -0.38 -3.19 -7.61
CA GLU A 66 -0.75 -3.26 -9.02
C GLU A 66 0.18 -2.50 -9.99
N VAL A 67 1.46 -2.52 -9.74
CA VAL A 67 2.47 -2.05 -10.70
C VAL A 67 2.76 -3.15 -11.72
N PHE A 68 1.76 -3.55 -12.51
CA PHE A 68 1.87 -4.74 -13.38
C PHE A 68 2.45 -4.46 -14.76
N ASN A 69 2.59 -3.19 -15.17
CA ASN A 69 3.10 -2.81 -16.48
C ASN A 69 4.20 -1.75 -16.43
N SER A 70 4.79 -1.47 -17.60
CA SER A 70 5.86 -0.47 -17.73
C SER A 70 5.40 0.97 -17.52
N ASP A 71 4.13 1.29 -17.79
CA ASP A 71 3.61 2.65 -17.60
C ASP A 71 3.55 2.96 -16.09
N GLY A 72 3.13 1.98 -15.27
CA GLY A 72 3.18 2.08 -13.82
C GLY A 72 4.61 2.28 -13.30
N GLU A 73 5.58 1.49 -13.78
CA GLU A 73 6.98 1.65 -13.40
C GLU A 73 7.53 3.03 -13.77
N GLN A 74 7.21 3.53 -14.97
CA GLN A 74 7.63 4.87 -15.41
C GLN A 74 7.00 5.97 -14.53
N ALA A 75 5.73 5.81 -14.15
CA ALA A 75 5.07 6.74 -13.23
C ALA A 75 5.77 6.79 -11.87
N LEU A 76 6.16 5.63 -11.31
CA LEU A 76 6.90 5.60 -10.04
C LEU A 76 8.32 6.16 -10.20
N ALA A 77 9.02 5.85 -11.28
CA ALA A 77 10.34 6.41 -11.57
C ALA A 77 10.30 7.95 -11.68
N ALA A 78 9.24 8.54 -12.21
CA ALA A 78 9.05 9.98 -12.28
C ALA A 78 8.90 10.65 -10.89
N LEU A 79 8.61 9.86 -9.84
CA LEU A 79 8.57 10.31 -8.44
C LEU A 79 9.95 10.31 -7.76
N SER A 80 11.03 9.90 -8.43
CA SER A 80 12.37 9.73 -7.83
C SER A 80 12.94 11.00 -7.20
N THR A 81 12.51 12.19 -7.64
CA THR A 81 12.92 13.45 -7.00
C THR A 81 12.34 13.58 -5.59
N LEU A 82 11.12 13.10 -5.34
CA LEU A 82 10.45 13.15 -4.04
C LEU A 82 10.70 11.89 -3.21
N TYR A 83 10.76 10.73 -3.88
CA TYR A 83 11.01 9.42 -3.29
C TYR A 83 12.26 8.81 -3.96
N PRO A 84 13.46 9.23 -3.55
CA PRO A 84 14.71 8.80 -4.18
C PRO A 84 15.04 7.32 -3.94
N TYR A 85 14.42 6.70 -2.94
CA TYR A 85 14.64 5.31 -2.59
C TYR A 85 13.40 4.50 -2.98
N GLN A 86 13.58 3.58 -3.92
CA GLN A 86 12.51 2.77 -4.47
C GLN A 86 12.99 1.32 -4.57
N THR A 87 12.15 0.36 -4.17
CA THR A 87 12.45 -1.06 -4.35
C THR A 87 12.25 -1.49 -5.79
N PRO A 88 12.87 -2.60 -6.23
CA PRO A 88 12.40 -3.33 -7.40
C PRO A 88 10.92 -3.75 -7.22
N ASN A 89 10.28 -4.14 -8.31
CA ASN A 89 8.94 -4.71 -8.29
C ASN A 89 9.00 -6.18 -7.85
N VAL A 90 8.21 -6.57 -6.87
CA VAL A 90 8.17 -7.94 -6.36
C VAL A 90 7.88 -8.93 -7.49
N GLY A 91 8.67 -9.98 -7.58
CA GLY A 91 8.47 -11.07 -8.54
C GLY A 91 8.59 -10.68 -10.02
N GLN A 92 9.19 -9.53 -10.33
CA GLN A 92 9.49 -9.14 -11.71
C GLN A 92 10.63 -9.99 -12.29
N ASP A 93 11.60 -10.32 -11.44
CA ASP A 93 12.72 -11.18 -11.75
C ASP A 93 12.99 -12.11 -10.55
N CYS A 94 12.88 -13.40 -10.79
CA CYS A 94 13.09 -14.42 -9.75
C CYS A 94 14.59 -14.72 -9.48
N SER A 95 15.52 -14.00 -10.11
CA SER A 95 16.94 -14.06 -9.73
C SER A 95 17.23 -13.34 -8.40
N GLY A 96 16.30 -12.52 -7.91
CA GLY A 96 16.47 -11.68 -6.73
C GLY A 96 17.31 -10.44 -6.98
N SER A 97 17.55 -10.06 -8.24
CA SER A 97 18.34 -8.88 -8.58
C SER A 97 17.74 -7.61 -7.96
N GLY A 98 18.56 -6.86 -7.24
CA GLY A 98 18.15 -5.63 -6.54
C GLY A 98 17.53 -5.86 -5.16
N TRP A 99 17.35 -7.10 -4.71
CA TRP A 99 16.92 -7.47 -3.38
C TRP A 99 18.07 -8.06 -2.55
N ASP A 100 18.11 -7.80 -1.25
CA ASP A 100 19.05 -8.47 -0.34
C ASP A 100 18.71 -9.97 -0.22
N ALA A 101 17.41 -10.29 -0.32
CA ALA A 101 16.91 -11.66 -0.43
C ALA A 101 15.55 -11.68 -1.16
N LEU A 102 15.36 -12.71 -1.97
CA LEU A 102 14.06 -13.07 -2.55
C LEU A 102 13.75 -14.52 -2.15
N THR A 103 12.56 -14.74 -1.58
CA THR A 103 12.09 -16.04 -1.11
C THR A 103 10.70 -16.37 -1.65
N GLY A 104 10.20 -17.55 -1.35
CA GLY A 104 8.86 -18.00 -1.74
C GLY A 104 8.78 -18.59 -3.13
N ASN A 105 7.58 -18.66 -3.69
CA ASN A 105 7.26 -19.38 -4.92
C ASN A 105 7.31 -18.49 -6.17
N CYS A 106 8.46 -17.89 -6.44
CA CYS A 106 8.64 -17.02 -7.61
C CYS A 106 8.76 -17.84 -8.91
N SER A 107 8.06 -17.42 -9.97
CA SER A 107 8.05 -18.09 -11.27
C SER A 107 8.51 -17.17 -12.40
N ASN A 108 9.50 -17.61 -13.17
CA ASN A 108 9.94 -16.96 -14.42
C ASN A 108 9.17 -17.45 -15.65
N SER A 109 8.02 -18.12 -15.46
CA SER A 109 7.17 -18.54 -16.59
C SER A 109 6.69 -17.33 -17.38
N PRO A 110 6.72 -17.35 -18.73
CA PRO A 110 6.22 -16.25 -19.55
C PRO A 110 4.70 -16.00 -19.42
N PHE A 111 3.99 -16.91 -18.72
CA PHE A 111 2.56 -16.77 -18.43
C PHE A 111 2.30 -16.20 -17.04
N VAL A 112 3.34 -15.96 -16.24
CA VAL A 112 3.22 -15.38 -14.90
C VAL A 112 3.77 -13.96 -14.92
N ILE A 113 2.94 -13.01 -14.53
CA ILE A 113 3.34 -11.59 -14.45
C ILE A 113 3.99 -11.28 -13.10
N ARG A 114 4.65 -10.12 -13.03
CA ARG A 114 5.22 -9.58 -11.78
C ARG A 114 4.17 -9.44 -10.68
N GLY A 115 4.59 -9.39 -9.42
CA GLY A 115 3.68 -9.31 -8.26
C GLY A 115 3.06 -7.93 -8.05
N GLY A 116 3.61 -6.90 -8.69
CA GLY A 116 3.04 -5.55 -8.72
C GLY A 116 3.25 -4.73 -7.44
N VAL A 117 4.07 -5.17 -6.49
CA VAL A 117 4.34 -4.44 -5.25
C VAL A 117 5.67 -3.71 -5.33
N VAL A 118 5.66 -2.40 -5.00
CA VAL A 118 6.83 -1.52 -4.94
C VAL A 118 6.71 -0.61 -3.71
N VAL A 119 7.82 -0.37 -3.02
CA VAL A 119 7.89 0.60 -1.92
C VAL A 119 8.67 1.83 -2.37
N LEU A 120 8.09 3.01 -2.14
CA LEU A 120 8.72 4.30 -2.36
C LEU A 120 9.01 4.96 -1.02
N SER A 121 10.23 5.46 -0.79
CA SER A 121 10.62 6.12 0.45
C SER A 121 11.34 7.44 0.21
N LYS A 122 11.05 8.45 1.03
CA LYS A 122 11.85 9.67 1.13
C LYS A 122 13.17 9.45 1.87
N TYR A 123 13.25 8.40 2.68
CA TYR A 123 14.38 8.08 3.54
C TYR A 123 15.18 6.89 3.01
N PRO A 124 16.47 6.80 3.33
CA PRO A 124 17.29 5.68 2.89
C PRO A 124 16.69 4.33 3.25
N ILE A 125 16.62 3.44 2.26
CA ILE A 125 16.34 2.02 2.46
C ILE A 125 17.66 1.35 2.83
N ILE A 126 17.75 0.82 4.04
CA ILE A 126 18.94 0.17 4.59
C ILE A 126 18.97 -1.31 4.21
N SER A 127 17.81 -1.95 4.21
CA SER A 127 17.62 -3.33 3.78
C SER A 127 16.30 -3.46 3.03
N GLN A 128 16.30 -4.30 2.00
CA GLN A 128 15.11 -4.62 1.23
C GLN A 128 15.06 -6.09 0.85
N LYS A 129 13.95 -6.74 1.18
CA LYS A 129 13.72 -8.16 0.89
C LYS A 129 12.37 -8.34 0.24
N ALA A 130 12.25 -9.37 -0.58
CA ALA A 130 10.97 -9.74 -1.19
C ALA A 130 10.60 -11.18 -0.89
N HIS A 131 9.32 -11.43 -0.84
CA HIS A 131 8.76 -12.78 -0.75
C HIS A 131 7.59 -12.90 -1.71
N VAL A 132 7.61 -13.93 -2.56
CA VAL A 132 6.47 -14.29 -3.41
C VAL A 132 5.68 -15.37 -2.69
N PHE A 133 4.39 -15.15 -2.48
CA PHE A 133 3.55 -16.04 -1.69
C PHE A 133 3.56 -17.47 -2.19
N ASN A 134 3.64 -18.42 -1.26
CA ASN A 134 3.40 -19.83 -1.52
C ASN A 134 1.90 -20.12 -1.61
N ASN A 135 1.09 -19.36 -0.84
CA ASN A 135 -0.36 -19.46 -0.86
C ASN A 135 -0.94 -18.62 -1.99
N SER A 136 -1.60 -19.27 -2.94
CA SER A 136 -2.32 -18.63 -4.04
C SER A 136 -3.44 -19.56 -4.51
N LEU A 137 -4.61 -19.02 -4.82
CA LEU A 137 -5.74 -19.83 -5.27
C LEU A 137 -5.53 -20.31 -6.71
N SER A 138 -5.31 -21.61 -6.87
CA SER A 138 -5.15 -22.22 -8.19
C SER A 138 -6.40 -21.99 -9.05
N GLY A 139 -6.20 -21.55 -10.30
CA GLY A 139 -7.27 -21.24 -11.24
C GLY A 139 -7.79 -19.81 -11.17
N SER A 140 -7.34 -19.01 -10.22
CA SER A 140 -7.61 -17.56 -10.19
C SER A 140 -6.60 -16.79 -11.08
N TRP A 141 -6.93 -15.54 -11.41
CA TRP A 141 -6.00 -14.64 -12.11
C TRP A 141 -4.76 -14.35 -11.26
N ASP A 142 -4.90 -14.27 -9.94
CA ASP A 142 -3.80 -14.03 -9.01
C ASP A 142 -2.77 -15.15 -9.00
N TYR A 143 -3.18 -16.37 -9.31
CA TYR A 143 -2.26 -17.51 -9.50
C TYR A 143 -1.28 -17.31 -10.67
N MET A 144 -1.65 -16.45 -11.62
CA MET A 144 -0.84 -16.08 -12.78
C MET A 144 0.02 -14.83 -12.52
N ALA A 145 0.17 -14.40 -11.27
CA ALA A 145 1.02 -13.32 -10.85
C ALA A 145 1.92 -13.75 -9.68
N ASN A 146 3.16 -13.25 -9.66
CA ASN A 146 4.08 -13.42 -8.53
C ASN A 146 3.70 -12.52 -7.36
N LYS A 147 2.43 -12.54 -6.91
CA LYS A 147 1.97 -11.75 -5.76
C LYS A 147 2.77 -12.12 -4.52
N GLY A 148 3.02 -11.11 -3.70
CA GLY A 148 3.86 -11.25 -2.54
C GLY A 148 3.95 -9.96 -1.74
N PHE A 149 5.03 -9.81 -1.00
CA PHE A 149 5.31 -8.59 -0.26
C PHE A 149 6.76 -8.11 -0.45
N ALA A 150 6.93 -6.80 -0.31
CA ALA A 150 8.22 -6.14 -0.18
C ALA A 150 8.41 -5.70 1.27
N TYR A 151 9.50 -6.14 1.89
CA TYR A 151 9.95 -5.63 3.17
C TYR A 151 11.05 -4.61 2.95
N VAL A 152 11.00 -3.50 3.68
CA VAL A 152 12.08 -2.51 3.75
C VAL A 152 12.35 -2.11 5.20
N GLU A 153 13.63 -1.95 5.52
CA GLU A 153 14.10 -1.23 6.69
C GLU A 153 14.54 0.15 6.25
N ILE A 154 13.97 1.21 6.83
CA ILE A 154 14.36 2.60 6.57
C ILE A 154 14.85 3.27 7.84
N GLU A 155 15.68 4.30 7.71
CA GLU A 155 16.12 5.14 8.83
C GLU A 155 15.65 6.59 8.63
N LYS A 156 14.93 7.11 9.63
CA LYS A 156 14.53 8.50 9.73
C LYS A 156 14.91 9.04 11.11
N ASN A 157 15.72 10.10 11.17
CA ASN A 157 16.15 10.74 12.42
C ASN A 157 16.75 9.76 13.44
N THR A 158 17.56 8.79 13.02
CA THR A 158 18.13 7.72 13.86
C THR A 158 17.15 6.66 14.37
N GLN A 159 15.85 6.79 14.09
CA GLN A 159 14.86 5.74 14.34
C GLN A 159 14.75 4.83 13.11
N ARG A 160 14.81 3.53 13.33
CA ARG A 160 14.54 2.53 12.31
C ARG A 160 13.06 2.20 12.28
N TYR A 161 12.56 1.96 11.07
CA TYR A 161 11.19 1.56 10.77
C TYR A 161 11.22 0.39 9.81
N HIS A 162 10.42 -0.62 10.10
CA HIS A 162 10.27 -1.80 9.26
C HIS A 162 8.90 -1.75 8.60
N LEU A 163 8.89 -1.76 7.27
CA LEU A 163 7.63 -1.65 6.51
C LEU A 163 7.47 -2.83 5.58
N ILE A 164 6.25 -3.33 5.50
CA ILE A 164 5.86 -4.40 4.59
C ILE A 164 4.73 -3.87 3.70
N GLY A 165 5.03 -3.76 2.41
CA GLY A 165 4.02 -3.48 1.38
C GLY A 165 3.55 -4.77 0.74
N THR A 166 2.24 -4.97 0.57
CA THR A 166 1.68 -6.20 0.01
C THR A 166 0.43 -5.96 -0.83
N HIS A 167 0.05 -6.97 -1.62
CA HIS A 167 -1.23 -7.08 -2.30
C HIS A 167 -1.71 -8.53 -2.18
N LEU A 168 -2.75 -8.75 -1.37
CA LEU A 168 -3.26 -10.09 -1.09
C LEU A 168 -4.16 -10.62 -2.22
N GLN A 169 -4.57 -11.88 -2.11
CA GLN A 169 -5.48 -12.55 -3.03
C GLN A 169 -6.77 -11.74 -3.21
N ALA A 170 -7.08 -11.38 -4.46
CA ALA A 170 -8.33 -10.71 -4.80
C ALA A 170 -9.53 -11.67 -4.75
N THR A 171 -10.72 -11.11 -4.54
CA THR A 171 -11.96 -11.86 -4.63
C THR A 171 -12.39 -11.98 -6.09
N HIS A 172 -12.58 -13.21 -6.55
CA HIS A 172 -13.09 -13.55 -7.86
C HIS A 172 -14.44 -14.29 -7.74
N ASP A 173 -15.15 -14.42 -8.83
CA ASP A 173 -16.50 -14.98 -8.85
C ASP A 173 -16.63 -16.33 -8.13
N GLY A 174 -17.38 -16.38 -7.07
CA GLY A 174 -17.93 -17.58 -6.44
C GLY A 174 -17.06 -18.30 -5.41
N ASN A 175 -15.83 -17.82 -5.13
CA ASN A 175 -14.90 -18.53 -4.23
C ASN A 175 -14.52 -17.71 -2.97
N THR A 176 -15.41 -16.88 -2.46
CA THR A 176 -15.11 -15.88 -1.41
C THR A 176 -14.52 -16.47 -0.13
N GLU A 177 -14.96 -17.65 0.30
CA GLU A 177 -14.45 -18.31 1.52
C GLU A 177 -13.01 -18.85 1.29
N GLN A 178 -12.77 -19.54 0.18
CA GLN A 178 -11.43 -20.04 -0.16
C GLN A 178 -10.42 -18.91 -0.36
N GLU A 179 -10.84 -17.81 -0.97
CA GLU A 179 -10.00 -16.65 -1.18
C GLU A 179 -9.68 -15.95 0.14
N HIS A 180 -10.62 -15.91 1.10
CA HIS A 180 -10.36 -15.45 2.45
C HIS A 180 -9.33 -16.35 3.17
N GLU A 181 -9.47 -17.67 3.07
CA GLU A 181 -8.47 -18.61 3.62
C GLU A 181 -7.08 -18.38 3.02
N VAL A 182 -7.00 -18.15 1.70
CA VAL A 182 -5.72 -17.84 1.03
C VAL A 182 -5.15 -16.53 1.56
N ARG A 183 -5.93 -15.46 1.72
CA ARG A 183 -5.48 -14.20 2.32
C ARG A 183 -4.91 -14.41 3.72
N MET A 184 -5.58 -15.21 4.54
CA MET A 184 -5.08 -15.53 5.89
C MET A 184 -3.78 -16.34 5.82
N GLY A 185 -3.66 -17.27 4.87
CA GLY A 185 -2.41 -17.97 4.59
C GLY A 185 -1.27 -17.02 4.20
N GLN A 186 -1.54 -16.06 3.33
CA GLN A 186 -0.57 -15.03 2.91
C GLN A 186 -0.15 -14.12 4.08
N LEU A 187 -1.08 -13.72 4.94
CA LEU A 187 -0.76 -12.96 6.16
C LEU A 187 0.06 -13.80 7.15
N SER A 188 -0.18 -15.09 7.23
CA SER A 188 0.64 -16.01 8.04
C SER A 188 2.08 -16.12 7.50
N GLU A 189 2.28 -16.03 6.17
CA GLU A 189 3.63 -15.95 5.57
C GLU A 189 4.32 -14.63 5.96
N ILE A 190 3.60 -13.50 5.96
CA ILE A 190 4.12 -12.21 6.43
C ILE A 190 4.50 -12.29 7.91
N GLN A 191 3.63 -12.85 8.76
CA GLN A 191 3.91 -13.01 10.20
C GLN A 191 5.15 -13.89 10.44
N SER A 192 5.25 -15.03 9.75
CA SER A 192 6.41 -15.91 9.84
C SER A 192 7.71 -15.22 9.40
N PHE A 193 7.63 -14.35 8.39
CA PHE A 193 8.76 -13.54 7.95
C PHE A 193 9.20 -12.56 9.06
N ILE A 194 8.26 -11.82 9.68
CA ILE A 194 8.56 -10.87 10.77
C ILE A 194 9.26 -11.62 11.93
N GLU A 195 8.78 -12.79 12.31
CA GLU A 195 9.36 -13.61 13.37
C GLU A 195 10.81 -14.05 13.05
N THR A 196 11.11 -14.35 11.77
CA THR A 196 12.45 -14.78 11.35
C THR A 196 13.44 -13.64 11.18
N GLU A 197 12.98 -12.42 10.93
CA GLU A 197 13.84 -11.25 10.76
C GLU A 197 14.49 -10.76 12.06
N ASN A 198 14.03 -11.25 13.22
CA ASN A 198 14.54 -10.85 14.55
C ASN A 198 14.52 -9.32 14.75
N ILE A 199 13.47 -8.65 14.28
CA ILE A 199 13.31 -7.21 14.43
C ILE A 199 13.26 -6.85 15.92
N PRO A 200 14.04 -5.83 16.39
CA PRO A 200 14.00 -5.40 17.76
C PRO A 200 12.59 -4.94 18.18
N VAL A 201 12.12 -5.37 19.35
CA VAL A 201 10.76 -5.04 19.84
C VAL A 201 10.56 -3.54 20.08
N ASN A 202 11.63 -2.76 20.22
CA ASN A 202 11.59 -1.31 20.36
C ASN A 202 11.64 -0.56 19.01
N GLU A 203 11.59 -1.27 17.91
CA GLU A 203 11.48 -0.72 16.56
C GLU A 203 10.07 -1.02 15.98
N PRO A 204 9.41 -0.05 15.34
CA PRO A 204 8.06 -0.26 14.82
C PRO A 204 8.04 -1.12 13.56
N VAL A 205 7.04 -2.00 13.44
CA VAL A 205 6.72 -2.75 12.22
C VAL A 205 5.37 -2.30 11.70
N ILE A 206 5.31 -1.91 10.42
CA ILE A 206 4.12 -1.37 9.77
C ILE A 206 3.83 -2.23 8.53
N ILE A 207 2.58 -2.65 8.37
CA ILE A 207 2.13 -3.46 7.25
C ILE A 207 1.03 -2.69 6.52
N GLY A 208 1.07 -2.65 5.20
CA GLY A 208 0.02 -1.99 4.43
C GLY A 208 -0.01 -2.43 2.98
N GLY A 209 -1.11 -2.11 2.32
CA GLY A 209 -1.38 -2.47 0.94
C GLY A 209 -2.86 -2.71 0.71
N ASP A 210 -3.18 -3.26 -0.46
CA ASP A 210 -4.49 -3.78 -0.77
C ASP A 210 -4.62 -5.19 -0.17
N MET A 211 -5.40 -5.28 0.90
CA MET A 211 -5.62 -6.55 1.62
C MET A 211 -6.77 -7.36 1.01
N ASN A 212 -7.53 -6.79 0.08
CA ASN A 212 -8.71 -7.42 -0.50
C ASN A 212 -9.73 -7.95 0.55
N VAL A 213 -9.74 -7.33 1.72
CA VAL A 213 -10.67 -7.60 2.84
C VAL A 213 -11.59 -6.41 2.96
N GLU A 214 -12.89 -6.62 2.79
CA GLU A 214 -13.89 -5.58 2.90
C GLU A 214 -14.07 -5.11 4.35
N TRP A 215 -13.93 -3.81 4.60
CA TRP A 215 -14.14 -3.24 5.93
C TRP A 215 -15.54 -3.55 6.49
N SER A 216 -16.55 -3.61 5.62
CA SER A 216 -17.92 -3.96 6.03
C SER A 216 -18.04 -5.39 6.59
N LYS A 217 -17.16 -6.30 6.21
CA LYS A 217 -17.09 -7.68 6.71
C LYS A 217 -16.24 -7.77 7.98
N GLN A 218 -16.74 -7.25 9.07
CA GLN A 218 -15.99 -7.10 10.32
C GLN A 218 -15.39 -8.39 10.89
N HIS A 219 -15.94 -9.57 10.58
CA HIS A 219 -15.35 -10.85 10.95
C HIS A 219 -14.06 -11.13 10.16
N GLU A 220 -14.05 -10.89 8.82
CA GLU A 220 -12.86 -11.04 8.00
C GLU A 220 -11.76 -10.02 8.40
N VAL A 221 -12.16 -8.80 8.80
CA VAL A 221 -11.24 -7.78 9.34
C VAL A 221 -10.63 -8.25 10.65
N ALA A 222 -11.42 -8.86 11.54
CA ALA A 222 -10.91 -9.39 12.80
C ALA A 222 -9.92 -10.55 12.57
N ASP A 223 -10.21 -11.44 11.62
CA ASP A 223 -9.31 -12.53 11.22
C ASP A 223 -8.00 -11.99 10.62
N MET A 224 -8.10 -10.99 9.74
CA MET A 224 -6.95 -10.29 9.16
C MET A 224 -6.03 -9.71 10.23
N LEU A 225 -6.58 -8.93 11.16
CA LEU A 225 -5.78 -8.29 12.23
C LEU A 225 -5.22 -9.31 13.22
N ALA A 226 -5.97 -10.38 13.52
CA ALA A 226 -5.50 -11.46 14.38
C ALA A 226 -4.34 -12.22 13.73
N THR A 227 -4.46 -12.59 12.46
CA THR A 227 -3.44 -13.35 11.71
C THR A 227 -2.17 -12.53 11.49
N ALA A 228 -2.30 -11.23 11.21
CA ALA A 228 -1.17 -10.32 11.04
C ALA A 228 -0.56 -9.83 12.38
N HIS A 229 -1.05 -10.27 13.53
CA HIS A 229 -0.69 -9.74 14.85
C HIS A 229 -0.71 -8.19 14.89
N ALA A 230 -1.72 -7.59 14.29
CA ALA A 230 -1.76 -6.16 14.01
C ALA A 230 -2.86 -5.43 14.78
N GLU A 231 -2.70 -4.11 14.85
CA GLU A 231 -3.68 -3.17 15.36
C GLU A 231 -3.97 -2.09 14.34
N LEU A 232 -5.22 -1.67 14.28
CA LEU A 232 -5.74 -0.65 13.37
C LEU A 232 -6.70 0.27 14.11
N ASN A 233 -6.59 1.56 13.87
CA ASN A 233 -7.63 2.52 14.23
C ASN A 233 -8.21 3.12 12.94
N PHE A 234 -9.43 2.75 12.62
CA PHE A 234 -10.11 3.22 11.41
C PHE A 234 -11.59 3.45 11.69
N LYS A 235 -12.11 4.55 11.16
CA LYS A 235 -13.54 4.86 11.17
C LYS A 235 -14.06 4.84 9.74
N THR A 236 -15.17 4.16 9.52
CA THR A 236 -15.84 4.09 8.22
C THR A 236 -16.00 5.49 7.61
N PRO A 237 -15.36 5.79 6.47
CA PRO A 237 -15.52 7.06 5.79
C PRO A 237 -16.82 7.10 4.98
N ALA A 238 -17.21 8.29 4.54
CA ALA A 238 -18.34 8.43 3.62
C ALA A 238 -18.07 7.78 2.26
N VAL A 239 -16.79 7.83 1.82
CA VAL A 239 -16.29 7.18 0.59
C VAL A 239 -15.12 6.31 0.99
N GLY A 240 -15.22 5.00 0.74
CA GLY A 240 -14.17 4.01 1.00
C GLY A 240 -13.02 4.10 0.01
N SER A 241 -12.01 3.25 0.19
CA SER A 241 -10.90 3.17 -0.76
C SER A 241 -11.32 2.58 -2.10
N PHE A 242 -12.37 1.77 -2.14
CA PHE A 242 -12.94 1.19 -3.35
C PHE A 242 -14.45 1.49 -3.39
N SER A 243 -14.85 2.49 -4.21
CA SER A 243 -16.21 3.03 -4.18
C SER A 243 -16.76 3.32 -5.57
N ALA A 244 -17.72 2.53 -6.01
CA ALA A 244 -18.44 2.76 -7.27
C ALA A 244 -19.36 4.01 -7.23
N LYS A 245 -19.67 4.51 -6.02
CA LYS A 245 -20.48 5.74 -5.85
C LYS A 245 -19.73 7.01 -6.24
N ASP A 246 -18.40 7.05 -5.99
CA ASP A 246 -17.59 8.26 -6.16
C ASP A 246 -16.53 8.10 -7.26
N ASN A 247 -15.91 6.93 -7.36
CA ASN A 247 -14.82 6.67 -8.28
C ASN A 247 -15.33 6.11 -9.61
N TRP A 248 -14.95 6.78 -10.70
CA TRP A 248 -15.39 6.38 -12.05
C TRP A 248 -14.85 5.01 -12.47
N PHE A 249 -13.58 4.70 -12.18
CA PHE A 249 -13.00 3.41 -12.55
C PHE A 249 -13.57 2.26 -11.74
N THR A 250 -13.84 2.46 -10.43
CA THR A 250 -14.57 1.48 -9.62
C THR A 250 -15.99 1.27 -10.14
N LYS A 251 -16.64 2.34 -10.59
CA LYS A 251 -17.96 2.24 -11.23
C LYS A 251 -17.90 1.48 -12.55
N ALA A 252 -16.87 1.71 -13.36
CA ALA A 252 -16.66 0.96 -14.61
C ALA A 252 -16.37 -0.52 -14.31
N ASN A 253 -15.58 -0.83 -13.28
CA ASN A 253 -15.39 -2.17 -12.77
C ASN A 253 -16.71 -2.81 -12.34
N ALA A 254 -17.57 -2.08 -11.63
CA ALA A 254 -18.86 -2.58 -11.19
C ALA A 254 -19.78 -2.94 -12.37
N TYR A 255 -19.73 -2.18 -13.45
CA TYR A 255 -20.44 -2.54 -14.68
C TYR A 255 -19.85 -3.79 -15.35
N TYR A 256 -18.54 -3.89 -15.37
CA TYR A 256 -17.85 -4.99 -16.05
C TYR A 256 -18.01 -6.33 -15.31
N PHE A 257 -17.83 -6.33 -14.00
CA PHE A 257 -17.92 -7.54 -13.14
C PHE A 257 -19.33 -7.74 -12.53
N GLU A 258 -20.31 -6.96 -12.93
CA GLU A 258 -21.73 -7.10 -12.57
C GLU A 258 -22.04 -7.02 -11.07
N TYR A 259 -21.28 -6.25 -10.30
CA TYR A 259 -21.60 -5.97 -8.90
C TYR A 259 -22.34 -4.62 -8.72
N SER A 260 -22.72 -4.31 -7.50
CA SER A 260 -23.55 -3.13 -7.20
C SER A 260 -22.87 -1.81 -7.53
N LEU A 261 -23.57 -0.92 -8.24
CA LEU A 261 -23.14 0.48 -8.45
C LEU A 261 -23.18 1.32 -7.16
N ASP A 262 -23.80 0.80 -6.10
CA ASP A 262 -23.79 1.38 -4.76
C ASP A 262 -22.68 0.83 -3.88
N TYR A 263 -21.81 -0.04 -4.44
CA TYR A 263 -20.68 -0.61 -3.71
C TYR A 263 -19.77 0.51 -3.20
N ASN A 264 -19.45 0.45 -1.93
CA ASN A 264 -18.60 1.44 -1.26
C ASN A 264 -17.97 0.79 -0.03
N ASP A 265 -16.73 0.39 -0.15
CA ASP A 265 -15.99 -0.28 0.91
C ASP A 265 -14.53 0.19 0.97
N THR A 266 -13.78 -0.28 1.96
CA THR A 266 -12.35 -0.06 2.09
C THR A 266 -11.66 -1.42 2.06
N LEU A 267 -10.72 -1.57 1.12
CA LEU A 267 -9.93 -2.78 0.87
C LEU A 267 -8.45 -2.57 1.19
N ASP A 268 -8.03 -1.29 1.22
CA ASP A 268 -6.66 -0.87 1.47
C ASP A 268 -6.46 -0.51 2.94
N TYR A 269 -5.34 -0.93 3.50
CA TYR A 269 -5.05 -0.74 4.92
C TYR A 269 -3.60 -0.35 5.16
N VAL A 270 -3.38 0.36 6.27
CA VAL A 270 -2.08 0.52 6.92
C VAL A 270 -2.30 0.31 8.41
N PHE A 271 -1.68 -0.71 8.95
CA PHE A 271 -1.75 -1.08 10.36
C PHE A 271 -0.37 -1.36 10.93
N TRP A 272 -0.24 -1.45 12.26
CA TRP A 272 1.02 -1.68 12.94
C TRP A 272 0.99 -2.98 13.72
N HIS A 273 2.15 -3.63 13.78
CA HIS A 273 2.32 -4.91 14.46
C HIS A 273 2.32 -4.73 15.97
N ARG A 274 1.49 -5.51 16.70
CA ARG A 274 1.24 -5.32 18.14
C ARG A 274 2.42 -5.66 19.04
N ASP A 275 3.33 -6.52 18.61
CA ASP A 275 4.43 -7.03 19.43
C ASP A 275 5.71 -6.18 19.30
N HIS A 276 5.65 -5.07 18.56
CA HIS A 276 6.73 -4.13 18.36
C HIS A 276 6.39 -2.74 18.91
N LYS A 277 7.27 -1.75 18.70
CA LYS A 277 7.05 -0.39 19.19
C LYS A 277 5.71 0.15 18.71
N GLN A 278 4.86 0.55 19.65
CA GLN A 278 3.51 1.04 19.39
C GLN A 278 3.50 2.54 19.09
N PRO A 279 2.64 3.01 18.20
CA PRO A 279 2.47 4.44 17.98
C PRO A 279 1.76 5.09 19.18
N ILE A 280 2.11 6.33 19.44
CA ILE A 280 1.45 7.16 20.44
C ILE A 280 0.02 7.49 19.97
N ASN A 281 -0.97 7.39 20.85
CA ASN A 281 -2.36 7.81 20.62
C ASN A 281 -3.14 7.03 19.52
N ALA A 282 -2.72 5.83 19.14
CA ALA A 282 -3.40 4.99 18.16
C ALA A 282 -3.97 5.80 16.97
N PRO A 283 -3.12 6.30 16.06
CA PRO A 283 -3.50 7.23 15.00
C PRO A 283 -4.53 6.61 14.05
N SER A 284 -5.48 7.40 13.58
CA SER A 284 -6.51 6.92 12.68
C SER A 284 -6.03 6.90 11.24
N MET A 285 -6.23 5.77 10.55
CA MET A 285 -6.11 5.67 9.11
C MET A 285 -7.21 6.48 8.42
N THR A 286 -6.89 7.11 7.31
CA THR A 286 -7.81 7.96 6.53
C THR A 286 -7.70 7.63 5.04
N VAL A 287 -8.83 7.67 4.34
CA VAL A 287 -8.85 7.60 2.87
C VAL A 287 -8.48 8.97 2.30
N ARG A 288 -7.62 8.99 1.28
CA ARG A 288 -7.17 10.19 0.57
C ARG A 288 -7.69 10.13 -0.87
N TYR A 289 -7.98 11.29 -1.45
CA TYR A 289 -8.60 11.36 -2.78
C TYR A 289 -7.73 12.16 -3.77
N PRO A 290 -6.50 11.70 -4.10
CA PRO A 290 -5.70 12.35 -5.13
C PRO A 290 -6.39 12.23 -6.48
N LYS A 291 -6.51 13.36 -7.17
CA LYS A 291 -7.08 13.43 -8.52
C LYS A 291 -6.13 14.16 -9.44
N ALA A 292 -6.17 13.85 -10.72
CA ALA A 292 -5.42 14.60 -11.72
C ALA A 292 -5.87 16.07 -11.73
N GLN A 293 -4.94 16.99 -11.97
CA GLN A 293 -5.21 18.43 -11.99
C GLN A 293 -6.23 18.83 -13.07
N ASN A 294 -6.22 18.10 -14.21
CA ASN A 294 -7.10 18.34 -15.34
C ASN A 294 -7.85 17.06 -15.68
N ASN A 295 -9.12 17.20 -15.95
CA ASN A 295 -9.92 16.11 -16.50
C ASN A 295 -9.42 15.78 -17.90
N TRP A 296 -9.50 14.51 -18.27
CA TRP A 296 -9.29 14.06 -19.64
C TRP A 296 -10.43 13.17 -20.09
N TYR A 297 -10.62 13.11 -21.42
CA TYR A 297 -11.65 12.28 -22.01
C TYR A 297 -11.12 10.86 -22.24
N TRP A 298 -11.92 9.88 -21.87
CA TRP A 298 -11.70 8.48 -22.21
C TRP A 298 -13.01 7.85 -22.66
N SER A 299 -12.93 7.04 -23.69
CA SER A 299 -14.03 6.24 -24.19
C SER A 299 -13.74 4.78 -23.91
N TYR A 300 -14.54 4.16 -23.08
CA TYR A 300 -14.45 2.73 -22.81
C TYR A 300 -14.77 1.85 -24.03
N LEU A 301 -15.39 2.42 -25.04
CA LEU A 301 -15.79 1.71 -26.27
C LEU A 301 -14.64 1.31 -27.19
N ARG A 302 -13.38 1.62 -26.87
CA ARG A 302 -12.24 1.20 -27.70
C ARG A 302 -11.93 -0.30 -27.65
N GLY A 303 -12.42 -1.02 -26.67
CA GLY A 303 -12.32 -2.47 -26.59
C GLY A 303 -13.68 -3.11 -26.86
N ASN A 304 -13.90 -3.79 -27.93
CA ASN A 304 -15.01 -4.58 -28.40
C ASN A 304 -15.84 -5.39 -27.35
N TRP A 305 -16.30 -4.77 -26.31
CA TRP A 305 -17.08 -5.42 -25.25
C TRP A 305 -18.57 -5.15 -25.50
N ASN A 306 -19.20 -6.01 -26.30
CA ASN A 306 -20.64 -6.14 -26.31
C ASN A 306 -21.06 -6.82 -25.00
N LEU A 307 -21.41 -6.04 -24.00
CA LEU A 307 -22.17 -6.59 -22.89
C LEU A 307 -23.51 -7.05 -23.43
N SER A 308 -23.84 -8.30 -23.19
CA SER A 308 -25.05 -8.98 -23.69
C SER A 308 -26.37 -8.37 -23.22
N ASP A 309 -26.33 -7.44 -22.25
CA ASP A 309 -27.47 -6.81 -21.60
C ASP A 309 -27.74 -5.35 -22.05
N GLY A 310 -27.00 -4.84 -23.02
CA GLY A 310 -27.18 -3.48 -23.55
C GLY A 310 -26.75 -2.36 -22.60
N ARG A 311 -25.99 -2.66 -21.53
CA ARG A 311 -25.40 -1.64 -20.67
C ARG A 311 -24.34 -0.88 -21.48
N TYR A 312 -24.53 0.43 -21.62
CA TYR A 312 -23.58 1.31 -22.25
C TYR A 312 -22.68 1.94 -21.20
N TYR A 313 -21.37 1.82 -21.36
CA TYR A 313 -20.42 2.62 -20.61
C TYR A 313 -20.50 4.05 -21.10
N HIS A 314 -20.51 4.99 -20.15
CA HIS A 314 -20.52 6.38 -20.52
C HIS A 314 -19.11 6.81 -20.89
N ASP A 315 -18.98 7.32 -22.11
CA ASP A 315 -17.87 8.18 -22.48
C ASP A 315 -17.90 9.41 -21.58
N GLY A 316 -16.76 9.84 -21.08
CA GLY A 316 -16.76 10.97 -20.17
C GLY A 316 -15.41 11.57 -19.91
N TYR A 317 -15.46 12.66 -19.17
CA TYR A 317 -14.28 13.31 -18.60
C TYR A 317 -14.14 12.91 -17.15
N TYR A 318 -12.96 12.48 -16.74
CA TYR A 318 -12.65 12.14 -15.35
C TYR A 318 -11.24 12.58 -14.99
N ASN A 319 -10.92 12.43 -13.71
CA ASN A 319 -9.64 12.78 -13.12
C ASN A 319 -9.19 11.79 -12.05
N GLU A 320 -9.88 10.69 -11.88
CA GLU A 320 -9.46 9.58 -11.02
C GLU A 320 -8.24 8.89 -11.64
N LEU A 321 -7.31 8.44 -10.79
CA LEU A 321 -6.02 7.87 -11.20
C LEU A 321 -5.95 6.36 -11.03
N SER A 322 -6.88 5.77 -10.30
CA SER A 322 -7.06 4.35 -10.06
C SER A 322 -8.53 4.10 -9.73
N ASP A 323 -8.97 2.86 -9.72
CA ASP A 323 -10.24 2.43 -9.13
C ASP A 323 -10.18 2.41 -7.60
N HIS A 324 -8.97 2.45 -7.03
CA HIS A 324 -8.76 2.64 -5.62
C HIS A 324 -8.40 4.10 -5.27
N TYR A 325 -8.81 4.51 -4.09
CA TYR A 325 -8.29 5.67 -3.39
C TYR A 325 -7.27 5.22 -2.32
N PRO A 326 -6.10 5.87 -2.22
CA PRO A 326 -5.12 5.47 -1.22
C PRO A 326 -5.61 5.72 0.20
N VAL A 327 -5.08 4.94 1.13
CA VAL A 327 -5.22 5.19 2.56
C VAL A 327 -3.90 5.68 3.15
N GLN A 328 -3.97 6.53 4.17
CA GLN A 328 -2.80 7.11 4.83
C GLN A 328 -2.97 7.12 6.34
N VAL A 329 -1.88 6.87 7.05
CA VAL A 329 -1.77 7.04 8.50
C VAL A 329 -0.56 7.90 8.84
N ASN A 330 -0.65 8.71 9.89
CA ASN A 330 0.48 9.43 10.49
C ASN A 330 0.79 8.79 11.85
N LEU A 331 1.88 8.05 11.91
CA LEU A 331 2.33 7.29 13.08
C LEU A 331 3.35 8.13 13.87
N GLU A 332 3.10 8.38 15.13
CA GLU A 332 4.01 9.06 16.05
C GLU A 332 4.51 8.03 17.09
N PHE A 333 5.84 7.98 17.33
CA PHE A 333 6.48 6.98 18.17
C PHE A 333 7.30 7.60 19.31
#